data_d0c7a1a81974dd5507b31e50e023a012
#
_entry.id   d0c7a1a81974dd5507b31e50e023a012
#
_cell.length_a   1.000
_cell.length_b   1.000
_cell.length_c   1.000
_cell.angle_alpha   90.00
_cell.angle_beta   90.00
_cell.angle_gamma   90.00
#
_symmetry.space_group_name_H-M   'P 1'
#
loop_
_entity.id
_entity.type
_entity.pdbx_description
1 polymer ?
#
loop_
_entity_poly.entity_id
_entity_poly.type
_entity_poly.pdbx_seq_one_letter_code
_entity_poly.pdbx_strand_id
1 'polypeptide(L)'
;NDIARLSVELPVVKDCRDEDYVVMEVNKAMLELRRNGGGPVHINLITTYSRDFSVKELPHVKVIRRFQAWDELPVLPEGRIGIYVGSHTHFSEKQNRAIDRFCATYDAIVICDHTSGYYGKYKLLPTLVQLQSDITSPFPPLDLMVHIGEISAASFNDTIPAKEVW
;
A
#
# COMPACT_ATOMS: atom_id res chain seq x y z
N ASN A 1 -21.96 16.20 9.13
CA ASN A 1 -22.42 15.02 9.87
C ASN A 1 -21.47 14.75 11.02
N ASP A 2 -21.74 15.36 12.18
CA ASP A 2 -20.84 15.31 13.35
C ASP A 2 -20.95 13.98 14.13
N ILE A 3 -21.74 13.04 13.66
CA ILE A 3 -21.99 11.77 14.34
C ILE A 3 -21.07 10.67 13.84
N ALA A 4 -20.75 10.62 12.54
CA ALA A 4 -19.89 9.62 11.97
C ALA A 4 -18.42 10.06 12.01
N ARG A 5 -17.51 9.16 12.43
CA ARG A 5 -16.06 9.40 12.40
C ARG A 5 -15.53 9.54 10.98
N LEU A 6 -16.14 8.81 10.06
CA LEU A 6 -15.83 8.85 8.65
C LEU A 6 -17.11 8.66 7.85
N SER A 7 -17.26 9.43 6.81
CA SER A 7 -18.30 9.25 5.80
C SER A 7 -17.61 9.06 4.45
N VAL A 8 -17.95 8.00 3.74
CA VAL A 8 -17.46 7.70 2.40
C VAL A 8 -18.60 7.55 1.44
N GLU A 9 -18.38 7.93 0.19
CA GLU A 9 -19.34 7.77 -0.90
C GLU A 9 -18.75 6.82 -1.93
N LEU A 10 -19.50 5.78 -2.27
CA LEU A 10 -19.09 4.77 -3.23
C LEU A 10 -19.84 4.99 -4.56
N PRO A 11 -19.10 5.22 -5.66
CA PRO A 11 -19.69 5.43 -6.98
C PRO A 11 -20.23 4.12 -7.55
N VAL A 12 -20.99 4.24 -8.63
CA VAL A 12 -21.31 3.10 -9.49
C VAL A 12 -20.02 2.66 -10.18
N VAL A 13 -19.62 1.41 -9.97
CA VAL A 13 -18.41 0.83 -10.58
C VAL A 13 -18.61 0.68 -12.09
N LYS A 14 -17.73 1.27 -12.88
CA LYS A 14 -17.73 1.23 -14.34
C LYS A 14 -16.49 0.57 -14.92
N ASP A 15 -15.38 0.66 -14.20
CA ASP A 15 -14.10 0.11 -14.61
C ASP A 15 -13.27 -0.34 -13.40
N CYS A 16 -12.09 -0.89 -13.66
CA CYS A 16 -11.20 -1.38 -12.60
C CYS A 16 -10.69 -0.27 -11.65
N ARG A 17 -10.64 0.99 -12.07
CA ARG A 17 -10.25 2.10 -11.20
C ARG A 17 -11.33 2.41 -10.19
N ASP A 18 -12.58 2.40 -10.63
CA ASP A 18 -13.73 2.55 -9.74
C ASP A 18 -13.77 1.40 -8.72
N GLU A 19 -13.47 0.17 -9.16
CA GLU A 19 -13.40 -1.01 -8.30
C GLU A 19 -12.31 -0.84 -7.22
N ASP A 20 -11.08 -0.49 -7.61
CA ASP A 20 -9.99 -0.24 -6.68
C ASP A 20 -10.33 0.88 -5.69
N TYR A 21 -10.97 1.96 -6.16
CA TYR A 21 -11.43 3.05 -5.32
C TYR A 21 -12.47 2.59 -4.28
N VAL A 22 -13.47 1.82 -4.70
CA VAL A 22 -14.49 1.27 -3.82
C VAL A 22 -13.87 0.36 -2.76
N VAL A 23 -12.98 -0.55 -3.17
CA VAL A 23 -12.26 -1.44 -2.24
C VAL A 23 -11.46 -0.64 -1.21
N MET A 24 -10.74 0.40 -1.65
CA MET A 24 -9.96 1.27 -0.76
C MET A 24 -10.86 2.00 0.25
N GLU A 25 -11.93 2.64 -0.19
CA GLU A 25 -12.82 3.43 0.67
C GLU A 25 -13.60 2.55 1.67
N VAL A 26 -14.03 1.35 1.25
CA VAL A 26 -14.65 0.39 2.17
C VAL A 26 -13.65 -0.08 3.24
N ASN A 27 -12.43 -0.45 2.84
CA ASN A 27 -11.39 -0.82 3.80
C ASN A 27 -11.09 0.31 4.79
N LYS A 28 -10.98 1.54 4.31
CA LYS A 28 -10.77 2.74 5.14
C LYS A 28 -11.90 2.93 6.16
N ALA A 29 -13.15 2.80 5.74
CA ALA A 29 -14.31 2.87 6.63
C ALA A 29 -14.27 1.75 7.69
N MET A 30 -13.99 0.52 7.29
CA MET A 30 -13.90 -0.63 8.21
C MET A 30 -12.76 -0.50 9.22
N LEU A 31 -11.62 0.08 8.81
CA LEU A 31 -10.50 0.37 9.72
C LEU A 31 -10.86 1.48 10.73
N GLU A 32 -11.58 2.53 10.31
CA GLU A 32 -12.03 3.58 11.21
C GLU A 32 -13.13 3.11 12.16
N LEU A 33 -14.01 2.21 11.74
CA LEU A 33 -15.04 1.60 12.59
C LEU A 33 -14.45 0.99 13.87
N ARG A 34 -13.22 0.46 13.79
CA ARG A 34 -12.53 -0.24 14.88
C ARG A 34 -11.43 0.58 15.55
N ARG A 35 -11.12 1.77 15.08
CA ARG A 35 -10.02 2.58 15.57
C ARG A 35 -10.30 3.16 16.95
N ASN A 36 -9.33 3.06 17.88
CA ASN A 36 -9.37 3.71 19.19
C ASN A 36 -10.73 3.57 19.90
N GLY A 37 -11.15 2.32 20.13
CA GLY A 37 -12.41 2.01 20.80
C GLY A 37 -13.65 2.03 19.91
N GLY A 38 -13.44 2.23 18.62
CA GLY A 38 -14.53 2.21 17.64
C GLY A 38 -15.33 3.49 17.54
N GLY A 39 -16.23 3.54 16.57
CA GLY A 39 -17.18 4.63 16.35
C GLY A 39 -17.93 4.45 15.04
N PRO A 40 -19.08 5.09 14.87
CA PRO A 40 -19.89 4.91 13.67
C PRO A 40 -19.18 5.44 12.43
N VAL A 41 -19.31 4.70 11.33
CA VAL A 41 -18.93 5.13 9.98
C VAL A 41 -20.16 5.14 9.10
N HIS A 42 -20.17 6.02 8.12
CA HIS A 42 -21.25 6.12 7.17
C HIS A 42 -20.73 5.79 5.78
N ILE A 43 -21.36 4.82 5.11
CA ILE A 43 -21.07 4.45 3.73
C ILE A 43 -22.31 4.75 2.90
N ASN A 44 -22.20 5.70 1.99
CA ASN A 44 -23.22 6.04 1.04
C ASN A 44 -22.97 5.31 -0.29
N LEU A 45 -23.93 4.50 -0.71
CA LEU A 45 -23.87 3.73 -1.95
C LEU A 45 -24.67 4.44 -3.03
N ILE A 46 -24.00 4.89 -4.09
CA ILE A 46 -24.67 5.35 -5.29
C ILE A 46 -25.05 4.11 -6.10
N THR A 47 -26.35 3.87 -6.26
CA THR A 47 -26.86 2.69 -6.96
C THR A 47 -27.63 3.09 -8.21
N THR A 48 -27.62 2.20 -9.20
CA THR A 48 -28.50 2.24 -10.36
C THR A 48 -29.56 1.15 -10.23
N TYR A 49 -30.72 1.40 -10.80
CA TYR A 49 -31.74 0.37 -10.83
C TYR A 49 -31.33 -0.76 -11.79
N SER A 50 -31.11 -1.95 -11.25
CA SER A 50 -30.82 -3.14 -12.04
C SER A 50 -31.80 -4.26 -11.66
N ARG A 51 -32.23 -5.04 -12.67
CA ARG A 51 -32.99 -6.28 -12.49
C ARG A 51 -32.10 -7.53 -12.66
N ASP A 52 -30.81 -7.35 -12.82
CA ASP A 52 -29.87 -8.45 -12.92
C ASP A 52 -29.53 -8.99 -11.52
N PHE A 53 -29.90 -10.23 -11.27
CA PHE A 53 -29.63 -10.98 -10.04
C PHE A 53 -28.77 -12.22 -10.36
N SER A 54 -27.97 -12.16 -11.41
CA SER A 54 -27.13 -13.29 -11.87
C SER A 54 -25.94 -13.57 -10.95
N VAL A 55 -25.48 -12.59 -10.19
CA VAL A 55 -24.35 -12.74 -9.27
C VAL A 55 -24.72 -13.69 -8.14
N LYS A 56 -24.05 -14.83 -8.09
CA LYS A 56 -24.25 -15.88 -7.07
C LYS A 56 -23.14 -15.94 -6.03
N GLU A 57 -21.95 -15.47 -6.38
CA GLU A 57 -20.77 -15.50 -5.52
C GLU A 57 -20.18 -14.10 -5.44
N LEU A 58 -19.72 -13.72 -4.25
CA LEU A 58 -19.04 -12.44 -4.06
C LEU A 58 -17.60 -12.56 -4.58
N PRO A 59 -17.10 -11.53 -5.25
CA PRO A 59 -15.72 -11.51 -5.71
C PRO A 59 -14.74 -11.50 -4.54
N HIS A 60 -13.55 -12.04 -4.76
CA HIS A 60 -12.45 -11.90 -3.82
C HIS A 60 -11.99 -10.43 -3.82
N VAL A 61 -12.01 -9.80 -2.66
CA VAL A 61 -11.57 -8.40 -2.51
C VAL A 61 -10.32 -8.32 -1.63
N LYS A 62 -9.47 -7.33 -1.90
CA LYS A 62 -8.30 -7.04 -1.07
C LYS A 62 -8.75 -6.49 0.27
N VAL A 63 -8.23 -7.05 1.35
CA VAL A 63 -8.50 -6.60 2.72
C VAL A 63 -7.25 -5.92 3.28
N ILE A 64 -7.39 -4.65 3.67
CA ILE A 64 -6.32 -3.91 4.33
C ILE A 64 -6.37 -4.19 5.83
N ARG A 65 -5.24 -4.59 6.41
CA ARG A 65 -5.08 -4.76 7.84
C ARG A 65 -4.26 -3.61 8.42
N ARG A 66 -4.58 -3.22 9.64
CA ARG A 66 -3.80 -2.23 10.40
C ARG A 66 -3.19 -2.92 11.60
N PHE A 67 -1.89 -2.74 11.79
CA PHE A 67 -1.17 -3.19 12.96
C PHE A 67 -0.69 -2.00 13.77
N GLN A 68 -0.82 -2.09 15.07
CA GLN A 68 -0.30 -1.10 16.01
C GLN A 68 1.08 -1.57 16.52
N ALA A 69 1.82 -0.69 17.15
CA ALA A 69 3.16 -1.02 17.64
C ALA A 69 3.19 -2.16 18.71
N TRP A 70 2.06 -2.45 19.32
CA TRP A 70 1.88 -3.49 20.34
C TRP A 70 1.15 -4.73 19.82
N ASP A 71 0.74 -4.75 18.58
CA ASP A 71 0.11 -5.91 17.96
C ASP A 71 1.19 -6.94 17.58
N GLU A 72 0.81 -8.20 17.55
CA GLU A 72 1.63 -9.24 16.96
C GLU A 72 1.71 -9.02 15.46
N LEU A 73 2.93 -8.75 14.96
CA LEU A 73 3.15 -8.55 13.54
C LEU A 73 3.05 -9.86 12.78
N PRO A 74 2.57 -9.83 11.54
CA PRO A 74 2.53 -11.02 10.71
C PRO A 74 3.95 -11.55 10.45
N VAL A 75 4.03 -12.86 10.25
CA VAL A 75 5.29 -13.51 9.89
C VAL A 75 5.71 -13.03 8.50
N LEU A 76 6.98 -12.65 8.36
CA LEU A 76 7.53 -12.27 7.06
C LEU A 76 7.46 -13.47 6.10
N PRO A 77 7.00 -13.26 4.86
CA PRO A 77 7.03 -14.33 3.87
C PRO A 77 8.47 -14.73 3.53
N GLU A 78 8.67 -15.99 3.22
CA GLU A 78 9.92 -16.45 2.62
C GLU A 78 10.01 -15.92 1.18
N GLY A 79 11.19 -15.45 0.78
CA GLY A 79 11.43 -15.00 -0.58
C GLY A 79 12.03 -13.61 -0.67
N ARG A 80 11.75 -12.92 -1.78
CA ARG A 80 12.31 -11.59 -2.07
C ARG A 80 11.54 -10.49 -1.38
N ILE A 81 12.25 -9.73 -0.54
CA ILE A 81 11.69 -8.59 0.19
C ILE A 81 12.33 -7.31 -0.34
N GLY A 82 11.49 -6.33 -0.63
CA GLY A 82 11.91 -4.98 -0.96
C GLY A 82 11.31 -3.97 0.01
N ILE A 83 12.05 -2.92 0.31
CA ILE A 83 11.55 -1.76 1.02
C ILE A 83 11.49 -0.62 0.01
N TYR A 84 10.30 -0.11 -0.28
CA TYR A 84 10.15 1.09 -1.08
C TYR A 84 10.04 2.30 -0.15
N VAL A 85 10.94 3.27 -0.34
CA VAL A 85 10.89 4.53 0.40
C VAL A 85 10.57 5.66 -0.55
N GLY A 86 9.35 6.12 -0.50
CA GLY A 86 8.84 7.26 -1.23
C GLY A 86 9.22 8.58 -0.57
N SER A 87 8.39 9.61 -0.76
CA SER A 87 8.62 10.91 -0.13
C SER A 87 8.54 10.79 1.39
N HIS A 88 9.64 11.09 2.04
CA HIS A 88 9.77 11.00 3.49
C HIS A 88 10.83 11.96 4.01
N THR A 89 10.64 12.45 5.23
CA THR A 89 11.67 13.22 5.93
C THR A 89 12.92 12.39 6.16
N HIS A 90 14.06 13.06 6.37
CA HIS A 90 15.32 12.37 6.64
C HIS A 90 15.20 11.42 7.83
N PHE A 91 15.58 10.18 7.62
CA PHE A 91 15.69 9.21 8.70
C PHE A 91 16.90 9.52 9.59
N SER A 92 16.69 9.38 10.90
CA SER A 92 17.80 9.43 11.86
C SER A 92 18.80 8.29 11.59
N GLU A 93 20.02 8.44 12.10
CA GLU A 93 21.01 7.35 12.03
C GLU A 93 20.52 6.03 12.64
N LYS A 94 19.75 6.11 13.72
CA LYS A 94 19.17 4.92 14.37
C LYS A 94 18.19 4.20 13.43
N GLN A 95 17.36 4.95 12.70
CA GLN A 95 16.42 4.40 11.73
C GLN A 95 17.14 3.82 10.51
N ASN A 96 18.12 4.55 9.94
CA ASN A 96 18.94 4.05 8.83
C ASN A 96 19.62 2.72 9.21
N ARG A 97 20.25 2.67 10.41
CA ARG A 97 20.88 1.43 10.92
C ARG A 97 19.89 0.30 11.15
N ALA A 98 18.66 0.60 11.53
CA ALA A 98 17.62 -0.43 11.71
C ALA A 98 17.22 -1.04 10.36
N ILE A 99 17.00 -0.20 9.33
CA ILE A 99 16.72 -0.64 7.96
C ILE A 99 17.90 -1.43 7.40
N ASP A 100 19.14 -0.95 7.58
CA ASP A 100 20.35 -1.66 7.13
C ASP A 100 20.46 -3.05 7.75
N ARG A 101 20.15 -3.20 9.05
CA ARG A 101 20.14 -4.50 9.72
C ARG A 101 19.06 -5.43 9.18
N PHE A 102 17.86 -4.89 8.93
CA PHE A 102 16.79 -5.64 8.31
C PHE A 102 17.22 -6.17 6.94
N CYS A 103 17.75 -5.30 6.09
CA CYS A 103 18.24 -5.69 4.77
C CYS A 103 19.36 -6.74 4.84
N ALA A 104 20.29 -6.61 5.78
CA ALA A 104 21.36 -7.59 5.97
C ALA A 104 20.83 -8.96 6.44
N THR A 105 19.74 -8.98 7.21
CA THR A 105 19.16 -10.20 7.76
C THR A 105 18.31 -10.96 6.74
N TYR A 106 17.58 -10.22 5.92
CA TYR A 106 16.56 -10.78 5.02
C TYR A 106 16.94 -10.70 3.54
N ASP A 107 18.21 -10.33 3.23
CA ASP A 107 18.69 -10.09 1.88
C ASP A 107 17.78 -9.14 1.08
N ALA A 108 17.32 -8.09 1.75
CA ALA A 108 16.39 -7.12 1.19
C ALA A 108 17.14 -5.91 0.60
N ILE A 109 16.47 -5.23 -0.33
CA ILE A 109 16.97 -3.98 -0.94
C ILE A 109 16.07 -2.82 -0.55
N VAL A 110 16.61 -1.59 -0.58
CA VAL A 110 15.85 -0.37 -0.36
C VAL A 110 15.77 0.42 -1.66
N ILE A 111 14.60 0.42 -2.23
CA ILE A 111 14.29 1.14 -3.46
C ILE A 111 13.83 2.54 -3.07
N CYS A 112 14.56 3.54 -3.50
CA CYS A 112 14.33 4.91 -3.10
C CYS A 112 13.84 5.78 -4.26
N ASP A 113 12.85 6.59 -3.95
CA ASP A 113 12.50 7.76 -4.73
C ASP A 113 13.58 8.86 -4.57
N HIS A 114 13.59 9.85 -5.45
CA HIS A 114 14.48 11.01 -5.38
C HIS A 114 14.21 11.90 -4.16
N THR A 115 13.02 11.82 -3.57
CA THR A 115 12.61 12.54 -2.35
C THR A 115 12.73 11.70 -1.08
N SER A 116 13.29 10.49 -1.20
CA SER A 116 13.49 9.57 -0.08
C SER A 116 14.47 10.11 0.94
N GLY A 117 14.10 9.99 2.21
CA GLY A 117 14.95 10.37 3.35
C GLY A 117 15.91 9.29 3.84
N TYR A 118 16.02 8.15 3.15
CA TYR A 118 16.91 7.07 3.52
C TYR A 118 18.31 7.24 2.94
N TYR A 119 19.35 7.06 3.76
CA TYR A 119 20.77 7.22 3.40
C TYR A 119 21.64 6.03 3.82
N GLY A 120 21.02 4.87 4.02
CA GLY A 120 21.74 3.64 4.40
C GLY A 120 22.44 2.95 3.24
N LYS A 121 23.04 1.81 3.55
CA LYS A 121 23.94 1.05 2.65
C LYS A 121 23.20 0.36 1.49
N TYR A 122 21.92 0.07 1.65
CA TYR A 122 21.15 -0.75 0.72
C TYR A 122 20.31 0.10 -0.25
N LYS A 123 20.65 1.40 -0.35
CA LYS A 123 19.96 2.37 -1.19
C LYS A 123 20.13 2.06 -2.67
N LEU A 124 19.03 1.88 -3.37
CA LEU A 124 18.93 1.81 -4.81
C LEU A 124 18.10 2.97 -5.33
N LEU A 125 18.61 3.71 -6.31
CA LEU A 125 17.95 4.85 -6.95
C LEU A 125 17.66 4.50 -8.42
N PRO A 126 16.52 3.89 -8.73
CA PRO A 126 16.20 3.51 -10.10
C PRO A 126 15.64 4.66 -10.96
N THR A 127 15.61 5.88 -10.46
CA THR A 127 14.95 7.05 -11.07
C THR A 127 15.34 7.30 -12.53
N LEU A 128 16.60 7.06 -12.89
CA LEU A 128 17.05 7.24 -14.29
C LEU A 128 16.48 6.19 -15.23
N VAL A 129 16.22 5.00 -14.74
CA VAL A 129 15.64 3.88 -15.50
C VAL A 129 14.13 4.06 -15.64
N GLN A 130 13.49 4.64 -14.63
CA GLN A 130 12.04 4.83 -14.57
C GLN A 130 11.49 5.84 -15.55
N LEU A 131 12.29 6.80 -15.95
CA LEU A 131 11.91 7.83 -16.94
C LEU A 131 11.94 7.30 -18.39
N GLN A 132 12.38 6.08 -18.58
CA GLN A 132 12.42 5.46 -19.91
C GLN A 132 11.19 4.56 -20.04
N SER A 133 10.20 5.03 -20.77
CA SER A 133 8.89 4.38 -20.97
C SER A 133 8.95 2.98 -21.61
N ASP A 134 10.08 2.61 -22.19
CA ASP A 134 10.26 1.39 -22.96
C ASP A 134 10.94 0.26 -22.15
N ILE A 135 11.29 0.53 -20.88
CA ILE A 135 11.95 -0.47 -20.04
C ILE A 135 10.89 -1.11 -19.13
N THR A 136 10.59 -2.36 -19.40
CA THR A 136 9.90 -3.23 -18.43
C THR A 136 10.79 -3.40 -17.21
N SER A 137 10.18 -3.40 -16.02
CA SER A 137 10.91 -3.57 -14.76
C SER A 137 11.87 -4.78 -14.86
N PRO A 138 13.18 -4.57 -14.67
CA PRO A 138 14.13 -5.68 -14.65
C PRO A 138 14.04 -6.50 -13.36
N PHE A 139 13.23 -6.04 -12.39
CA PHE A 139 13.09 -6.72 -11.12
C PHE A 139 12.08 -7.85 -11.21
N PRO A 140 12.45 -9.05 -10.77
CA PRO A 140 11.47 -10.10 -10.59
C PRO A 140 10.45 -9.70 -9.51
N PRO A 141 9.22 -10.22 -9.56
CA PRO A 141 8.21 -9.93 -8.56
C PRO A 141 8.74 -10.13 -7.14
N LEU A 142 8.44 -9.18 -6.26
CA LEU A 142 8.72 -9.29 -4.83
C LEU A 142 7.65 -10.16 -4.17
N ASP A 143 8.03 -10.92 -3.17
CA ASP A 143 7.08 -11.64 -2.33
C ASP A 143 6.46 -10.68 -1.31
N LEU A 144 7.25 -9.73 -0.82
CA LEU A 144 6.78 -8.64 0.04
C LEU A 144 7.42 -7.31 -0.36
N MET A 145 6.62 -6.26 -0.43
CA MET A 145 7.06 -4.87 -0.46
C MET A 145 6.62 -4.16 0.82
N VAL A 146 7.58 -3.60 1.55
CA VAL A 146 7.30 -2.67 2.65
C VAL A 146 7.36 -1.25 2.10
N HIS A 147 6.24 -0.54 2.13
CA HIS A 147 6.17 0.82 1.62
C HIS A 147 6.23 1.83 2.76
N ILE A 148 7.20 2.73 2.72
CA ILE A 148 7.40 3.80 3.70
C ILE A 148 7.31 5.15 3.00
N GLY A 149 6.55 6.07 3.56
CA GLY A 149 6.37 7.42 3.03
C GLY A 149 5.26 7.53 2.00
N GLU A 150 5.19 8.68 1.35
CA GLU A 150 4.15 9.00 0.37
C GLU A 150 4.64 8.77 -1.05
N ILE A 151 3.72 8.51 -1.96
CA ILE A 151 4.03 8.39 -3.38
C ILE A 151 4.26 9.79 -3.93
N SER A 152 5.46 10.05 -4.48
CA SER A 152 5.86 11.35 -5.00
C SER A 152 5.69 11.43 -6.45
N ALA A 153 4.87 11.20 -7.18
CA ALA A 153 4.76 11.43 -8.64
C ALA A 153 5.25 10.31 -9.57
N ALA A 154 5.60 9.16 -9.08
CA ALA A 154 6.09 8.16 -10.00
C ALA A 154 5.05 7.06 -10.24
N SER A 155 4.74 6.82 -11.49
CA SER A 155 4.18 5.58 -12.01
C SER A 155 5.05 4.33 -11.67
N PHE A 156 6.06 4.50 -10.85
CA PHE A 156 7.04 3.47 -10.51
C PHE A 156 6.48 2.35 -9.65
N ASN A 157 5.53 2.64 -8.78
CA ASN A 157 4.88 1.62 -7.97
C ASN A 157 4.18 0.55 -8.82
N ASP A 158 3.77 0.92 -10.03
CA ASP A 158 3.13 0.01 -10.97
C ASP A 158 4.13 -0.88 -11.71
N THR A 159 5.44 -0.59 -11.60
CA THR A 159 6.48 -1.29 -12.35
C THR A 159 7.18 -2.40 -11.56
N ILE A 160 7.10 -2.39 -10.23
CA ILE A 160 7.63 -3.49 -9.40
C ILE A 160 6.47 -4.28 -8.81
N PRO A 161 6.12 -5.40 -9.42
CA PRO A 161 5.04 -6.21 -8.89
C PRO A 161 5.43 -6.82 -7.56
N ALA A 162 4.53 -6.78 -6.59
CA ALA A 162 4.67 -7.45 -5.31
C ALA A 162 3.42 -8.26 -5.01
N LYS A 163 3.58 -9.45 -4.40
CA LYS A 163 2.45 -10.28 -3.99
C LYS A 163 1.73 -9.71 -2.78
N GLU A 164 2.50 -9.13 -1.88
CA GLU A 164 2.00 -8.51 -0.65
C GLU A 164 2.66 -7.15 -0.45
N VAL A 165 1.91 -6.17 0.05
CA VAL A 165 2.40 -4.81 0.38
C VAL A 165 2.01 -4.49 1.81
N TRP A 166 3.01 -4.03 2.60
CA TRP A 166 2.84 -3.55 3.98
C TRP A 166 3.10 -2.07 4.09
#